data_0b3843af8c7909e244d359f4d9ad206e
#
_entry.id   0b3843af8c7909e244d359f4d9ad206e
#
_cell.length_a   1.000
_cell.length_b   1.000
_cell.length_c   1.000
_cell.angle_alpha   90.00
_cell.angle_beta   90.00
_cell.angle_gamma   90.00
#
_symmetry.space_group_name_H-M   'P 1'
#
loop_
_entity.id
_entity.type
_entity.pdbx_description
1 polymer ?
#
loop_
_entity_poly.entity_id
_entity_poly.type
_entity_poly.pdbx_seq_one_letter_code
_entity_poly.pdbx_strand_id
1 'polypeptide(L)'
;MHTILPFLLAMVAAIVLLNMWATKLKIAYPILLVVFGLLVSFVPGLPVVKINPDLIFFIFLPPLLFEAAWSISFKEMKRWWRIIGSFAFLVVFFTALAVAVTANYFIPGFTLALGFLLGGIVSPPDAVSTGAIMKFVKIPSTTSAILEGESLLNDASSLIIFRFALIAVGTGQFIWQEASLDFVWMIIGGAGIGLLLAWIFVQVHKRLPTEASSDIALTIIEPYLMYWIAEQFHASGVLAVVCGGLYMSGKRLIFLNSTSRIMGYSVWQSFVFILNGIVFLIIGLELPEIVGGLRSEGIPLRIAIQYGVLVTGILIAARIISSYAAMLATLIFRPSVAPFFGKKTAVDAFDAWLDRNERCCFIGCCTCHSDYP
;
A
#
# COMPACT_ATOMS: atom_id res chain seq x y z
N MET A 1 29.43 -7.96 -11.19
CA MET A 1 29.42 -7.18 -9.93
C MET A 1 29.86 -5.73 -10.11
N HIS A 2 30.89 -5.43 -10.95
CA HIS A 2 31.41 -4.08 -11.11
C HIS A 2 30.45 -3.04 -11.73
N THR A 3 29.38 -3.45 -12.42
CA THR A 3 28.40 -2.54 -13.05
C THR A 3 27.13 -2.33 -12.21
N ILE A 4 26.76 -3.30 -11.37
CA ILE A 4 25.51 -3.25 -10.57
C ILE A 4 25.64 -2.28 -9.40
N LEU A 5 26.79 -2.30 -8.68
CA LEU A 5 26.99 -1.43 -7.52
C LEU A 5 26.95 0.06 -7.87
N PRO A 6 27.70 0.55 -8.90
CA PRO A 6 27.58 1.96 -9.33
C PRO A 6 26.16 2.34 -9.76
N PHE A 7 25.44 1.43 -10.41
CA PHE A 7 24.05 1.65 -10.81
C PHE A 7 23.13 1.83 -9.60
N LEU A 8 23.22 0.95 -8.58
CA LEU A 8 22.45 1.10 -7.34
C LEU A 8 22.76 2.39 -6.60
N LEU A 9 24.04 2.78 -6.52
CA LEU A 9 24.44 4.06 -5.92
C LEU A 9 23.89 5.25 -6.69
N ALA A 10 23.93 5.20 -8.03
CA ALA A 10 23.35 6.23 -8.88
C ALA A 10 21.82 6.32 -8.69
N MET A 11 21.13 5.18 -8.56
CA MET A 11 19.69 5.16 -8.24
C MET A 11 19.39 5.85 -6.92
N VAL A 12 20.12 5.52 -5.85
CA VAL A 12 19.90 6.14 -4.53
C VAL A 12 20.20 7.65 -4.60
N ALA A 13 21.27 8.05 -5.27
CA ALA A 13 21.58 9.46 -5.47
C ALA A 13 20.48 10.20 -6.25
N ALA A 14 19.96 9.58 -7.32
CA ALA A 14 18.85 10.12 -8.10
C ALA A 14 17.57 10.28 -7.24
N ILE A 15 17.24 9.29 -6.41
CA ILE A 15 16.10 9.35 -5.49
C ILE A 15 16.21 10.58 -4.58
N VAL A 16 17.37 10.79 -3.97
CA VAL A 16 17.59 11.93 -3.06
C VAL A 16 17.47 13.25 -3.81
N LEU A 17 18.13 13.40 -4.96
CA LEU A 17 18.10 14.63 -5.76
C LEU A 17 16.70 14.96 -6.28
N LEU A 18 15.98 13.95 -6.77
CA LEU A 18 14.60 14.12 -7.25
C LEU A 18 13.64 14.47 -6.12
N ASN A 19 13.82 13.93 -4.92
CA ASN A 19 13.02 14.32 -3.77
C ASN A 19 13.26 15.80 -3.37
N MET A 20 14.51 16.28 -3.46
CA MET A 20 14.81 17.69 -3.23
C MET A 20 14.12 18.58 -4.27
N TRP A 21 14.08 18.16 -5.53
CA TRP A 21 13.36 18.88 -6.59
C TRP A 21 11.84 18.80 -6.40
N ALA A 22 11.31 17.65 -6.05
CA ALA A 22 9.89 17.45 -5.77
C ALA A 22 9.38 18.41 -4.70
N THR A 23 10.14 18.56 -3.61
CA THR A 23 9.81 19.47 -2.52
C THR A 23 9.81 20.94 -2.99
N LYS A 24 10.75 21.33 -3.84
CA LYS A 24 10.82 22.68 -4.41
C LYS A 24 9.67 22.97 -5.37
N LEU A 25 9.26 21.96 -6.17
CA LEU A 25 8.17 22.06 -7.15
C LEU A 25 6.78 21.83 -6.52
N LYS A 26 6.72 21.44 -5.25
CA LYS A 26 5.46 21.03 -4.55
C LYS A 26 4.72 19.89 -5.27
N ILE A 27 5.45 18.97 -5.88
CA ILE A 27 4.92 17.79 -6.57
C ILE A 27 5.21 16.55 -5.70
N ALA A 28 4.32 15.55 -5.74
CA ALA A 28 4.58 14.28 -5.06
C ALA A 28 5.80 13.58 -5.69
N TYR A 29 6.83 13.30 -4.88
CA TYR A 29 8.09 12.72 -5.34
C TYR A 29 7.95 11.37 -6.08
N PRO A 30 6.97 10.49 -5.79
CA PRO A 30 6.78 9.25 -6.52
C PRO A 30 6.56 9.48 -8.02
N ILE A 31 5.81 10.51 -8.40
CA ILE A 31 5.53 10.83 -9.80
C ILE A 31 6.82 11.19 -10.54
N LEU A 32 7.68 12.02 -9.94
CA LEU A 32 8.97 12.38 -10.55
C LEU A 32 9.90 11.16 -10.68
N LEU A 33 9.86 10.24 -9.73
CA LEU A 33 10.67 9.01 -9.79
C LEU A 33 10.24 8.09 -10.92
N VAL A 34 8.93 7.88 -11.11
CA VAL A 34 8.41 7.07 -12.23
C VAL A 34 8.78 7.70 -13.57
N VAL A 35 8.57 9.02 -13.72
CA VAL A 35 8.92 9.74 -14.95
C VAL A 35 10.43 9.67 -15.21
N PHE A 36 11.24 9.86 -14.19
CA PHE A 36 12.69 9.75 -14.32
C PHE A 36 13.13 8.34 -14.67
N GLY A 37 12.57 7.30 -14.01
CA GLY A 37 12.81 5.89 -14.34
C GLY A 37 12.48 5.58 -15.80
N LEU A 38 11.35 6.10 -16.29
CA LEU A 38 10.95 5.99 -17.70
C LEU A 38 11.96 6.68 -18.64
N LEU A 39 12.41 7.89 -18.32
CA LEU A 39 13.41 8.60 -19.13
C LEU A 39 14.75 7.84 -19.17
N VAL A 40 15.18 7.33 -18.02
CA VAL A 40 16.42 6.57 -17.90
C VAL A 40 16.34 5.24 -18.68
N SER A 41 15.19 4.61 -18.77
CA SER A 41 15.00 3.33 -19.48
C SER A 41 15.24 3.43 -21.00
N PHE A 42 15.19 4.63 -21.58
CA PHE A 42 15.54 4.86 -23.00
C PHE A 42 17.05 4.98 -23.24
N VAL A 43 17.88 5.00 -22.18
CA VAL A 43 19.33 5.09 -22.33
C VAL A 43 19.91 3.72 -22.68
N PRO A 44 20.50 3.54 -23.87
CA PRO A 44 21.06 2.25 -24.27
C PRO A 44 22.28 1.88 -23.41
N GLY A 45 22.38 0.61 -23.03
CA GLY A 45 23.54 0.10 -22.27
C GLY A 45 23.37 0.06 -20.75
N LEU A 46 22.21 0.43 -20.22
CA LEU A 46 21.91 0.21 -18.81
C LEU A 46 21.68 -1.29 -18.53
N PRO A 47 22.17 -1.78 -17.39
CA PRO A 47 21.90 -3.17 -17.02
C PRO A 47 20.39 -3.35 -16.80
N VAL A 48 19.75 -4.20 -17.59
CA VAL A 48 18.39 -4.68 -17.32
C VAL A 48 18.47 -5.52 -16.05
N VAL A 49 18.08 -4.96 -14.94
CA VAL A 49 18.04 -5.68 -13.67
C VAL A 49 16.78 -6.53 -13.69
N LYS A 50 16.89 -7.76 -14.24
CA LYS A 50 15.83 -8.77 -14.11
C LYS A 50 15.75 -9.17 -12.64
N ILE A 51 14.90 -8.50 -11.89
CA ILE A 51 14.68 -8.81 -10.49
C ILE A 51 13.54 -9.84 -10.44
N ASN A 52 13.77 -10.93 -9.70
CA ASN A 52 12.71 -11.89 -9.45
C ASN A 52 11.58 -11.18 -8.67
N PRO A 53 10.31 -11.21 -9.13
CA PRO A 53 9.19 -10.59 -8.45
C PRO A 53 9.07 -11.00 -6.97
N ASP A 54 9.32 -12.28 -6.65
CA ASP A 54 9.25 -12.78 -5.28
C ASP A 54 10.28 -12.10 -4.36
N LEU A 55 11.49 -11.79 -4.88
CA LEU A 55 12.50 -11.05 -4.12
C LEU A 55 12.08 -9.60 -3.89
N ILE A 56 11.43 -8.95 -4.87
CA ILE A 56 10.89 -7.60 -4.70
C ILE A 56 9.87 -7.61 -3.55
N PHE A 57 8.90 -8.51 -3.61
CA PHE A 57 7.89 -8.61 -2.55
C PHE A 57 8.52 -8.88 -1.19
N PHE A 58 9.50 -9.79 -1.10
CA PHE A 58 10.15 -10.13 0.16
C PHE A 58 11.00 -9.00 0.72
N ILE A 59 11.71 -8.23 -0.12
CA ILE A 59 12.61 -7.17 0.33
C ILE A 59 11.85 -5.90 0.71
N PHE A 60 10.85 -5.52 -0.09
CA PHE A 60 10.21 -4.21 0.06
C PHE A 60 8.94 -4.25 0.90
N LEU A 61 8.10 -5.27 0.73
CA LEU A 61 6.77 -5.30 1.35
C LEU A 61 6.80 -5.38 2.89
N PRO A 62 7.58 -6.27 3.54
CA PRO A 62 7.56 -6.38 4.99
C PRO A 62 7.95 -5.09 5.72
N PRO A 63 9.07 -4.41 5.39
CA PRO A 63 9.43 -3.19 6.11
C PRO A 63 8.47 -2.02 5.84
N LEU A 64 7.91 -1.91 4.62
CA LEU A 64 6.95 -0.86 4.30
C LEU A 64 5.66 -1.00 5.13
N LEU A 65 5.14 -2.23 5.21
CA LEU A 65 3.95 -2.53 6.02
C LEU A 65 4.21 -2.39 7.52
N PHE A 66 5.41 -2.80 7.98
CA PHE A 66 5.77 -2.69 9.38
C PHE A 66 5.89 -1.24 9.83
N GLU A 67 6.56 -0.39 9.05
CA GLU A 67 6.65 1.04 9.34
C GLU A 67 5.28 1.70 9.36
N ALA A 68 4.43 1.41 8.37
CA ALA A 68 3.07 1.91 8.34
C ALA A 68 2.28 1.47 9.59
N ALA A 69 2.37 0.20 10.01
CA ALA A 69 1.74 -0.31 11.22
C ALA A 69 2.34 0.29 12.50
N TRP A 70 3.65 0.54 12.52
CA TRP A 70 4.37 1.11 13.64
C TRP A 70 4.07 2.60 13.85
N SER A 71 3.87 3.36 12.77
CA SER A 71 3.60 4.80 12.81
C SER A 71 2.20 5.12 13.31
N ILE A 72 1.22 4.25 13.04
CA ILE A 72 -0.17 4.44 13.44
C ILE A 72 -0.34 4.42 14.96
N SER A 73 -1.15 5.35 15.46
CA SER A 73 -1.57 5.34 16.87
C SER A 73 -2.54 4.18 17.13
N PHE A 74 -2.08 3.17 17.88
CA PHE A 74 -2.91 2.03 18.28
C PHE A 74 -4.22 2.45 18.98
N LYS A 75 -4.18 3.54 19.74
CA LYS A 75 -5.36 4.09 20.44
C LYS A 75 -6.42 4.59 19.44
N GLU A 76 -5.98 5.35 18.45
CA GLU A 76 -6.88 5.87 17.40
C GLU A 76 -7.40 4.73 16.53
N MET A 77 -6.56 3.80 16.13
CA MET A 77 -6.96 2.62 15.36
C MET A 77 -8.00 1.78 16.12
N LYS A 78 -7.80 1.53 17.43
CA LYS A 78 -8.78 0.83 18.26
C LYS A 78 -10.09 1.61 18.39
N ARG A 79 -10.06 2.94 18.40
CA ARG A 79 -11.25 3.78 18.45
C ARG A 79 -12.07 3.68 17.17
N TRP A 80 -11.41 3.66 16.00
CA TRP A 80 -12.03 3.74 14.68
C TRP A 80 -12.02 2.41 13.92
N TRP A 81 -11.62 1.29 14.55
CA TRP A 81 -11.39 -0.01 13.92
C TRP A 81 -12.54 -0.50 13.01
N ARG A 82 -13.80 -0.19 13.38
CA ARG A 82 -14.97 -0.62 12.59
C ARG A 82 -15.11 0.14 11.29
N ILE A 83 -14.85 1.44 11.32
CA ILE A 83 -14.86 2.29 10.13
C ILE A 83 -13.69 1.89 9.26
N ILE A 84 -12.48 1.83 9.81
CA ILE A 84 -11.27 1.41 9.11
C ILE A 84 -11.46 0.04 8.48
N GLY A 85 -11.94 -0.95 9.23
CA GLY A 85 -12.19 -2.31 8.72
C GLY A 85 -13.26 -2.36 7.62
N SER A 86 -14.37 -1.61 7.78
CA SER A 86 -15.41 -1.52 6.75
C SER A 86 -14.84 -0.97 5.43
N PHE A 87 -14.06 0.11 5.51
CA PHE A 87 -13.45 0.71 4.31
C PHE A 87 -12.39 -0.20 3.71
N ALA A 88 -11.53 -0.78 4.53
CA ALA A 88 -10.45 -1.65 4.06
C ALA A 88 -10.92 -2.96 3.41
N PHE A 89 -12.03 -3.54 3.87
CA PHE A 89 -12.51 -4.81 3.32
C PHE A 89 -13.68 -4.64 2.35
N LEU A 90 -14.75 -3.93 2.74
CA LEU A 90 -15.95 -3.84 1.90
C LEU A 90 -15.72 -2.94 0.68
N VAL A 91 -15.11 -1.76 0.86
CA VAL A 91 -14.85 -0.85 -0.27
C VAL A 91 -13.89 -1.50 -1.25
N VAL A 92 -12.80 -2.13 -0.77
CA VAL A 92 -11.84 -2.83 -1.63
C VAL A 92 -12.50 -3.99 -2.38
N PHE A 93 -13.31 -4.80 -1.70
CA PHE A 93 -14.03 -5.92 -2.33
C PHE A 93 -14.99 -5.43 -3.42
N PHE A 94 -15.82 -4.42 -3.13
CA PHE A 94 -16.76 -3.89 -4.13
C PHE A 94 -16.06 -3.19 -5.30
N THR A 95 -14.94 -2.51 -5.06
CA THR A 95 -14.14 -1.94 -6.14
C THR A 95 -13.48 -3.01 -7.00
N ALA A 96 -12.91 -4.06 -6.38
CA ALA A 96 -12.35 -5.19 -7.10
C ALA A 96 -13.42 -5.93 -7.92
N LEU A 97 -14.61 -6.14 -7.35
CA LEU A 97 -15.75 -6.74 -8.04
C LEU A 97 -16.20 -5.89 -9.24
N ALA A 98 -16.32 -4.57 -9.09
CA ALA A 98 -16.68 -3.67 -10.17
C ALA A 98 -15.67 -3.72 -11.32
N VAL A 99 -14.37 -3.71 -10.99
CA VAL A 99 -13.29 -3.87 -11.99
C VAL A 99 -13.38 -5.24 -12.64
N ALA A 100 -13.59 -6.32 -11.87
CA ALA A 100 -13.67 -7.68 -12.38
C ALA A 100 -14.83 -7.87 -13.39
N VAL A 101 -16.02 -7.40 -13.03
CA VAL A 101 -17.20 -7.48 -13.90
C VAL A 101 -17.00 -6.68 -15.18
N THR A 102 -16.44 -5.48 -15.05
CA THR A 102 -16.22 -4.61 -16.21
C THR A 102 -15.12 -5.16 -17.12
N ALA A 103 -14.01 -5.61 -16.57
CA ALA A 103 -12.94 -6.21 -17.37
C ALA A 103 -13.44 -7.44 -18.12
N ASN A 104 -14.23 -8.30 -17.48
CA ASN A 104 -14.85 -9.46 -18.11
C ASN A 104 -15.82 -9.09 -19.25
N TYR A 105 -16.56 -7.97 -19.11
CA TYR A 105 -17.54 -7.54 -20.12
C TYR A 105 -16.90 -6.83 -21.31
N PHE A 106 -15.91 -5.95 -21.07
CA PHE A 106 -15.35 -5.07 -22.11
C PHE A 106 -14.08 -5.61 -22.75
N ILE A 107 -13.32 -6.47 -22.08
CA ILE A 107 -12.04 -6.99 -22.59
C ILE A 107 -12.24 -8.39 -23.13
N PRO A 108 -12.11 -8.63 -24.46
CA PRO A 108 -12.27 -9.95 -25.03
C PRO A 108 -11.29 -10.97 -24.43
N GLY A 109 -11.79 -12.15 -24.08
CA GLY A 109 -10.96 -13.22 -23.50
C GLY A 109 -10.62 -13.04 -22.00
N PHE A 110 -11.09 -11.97 -21.37
CA PHE A 110 -10.84 -11.74 -19.94
C PHE A 110 -11.88 -12.48 -19.10
N THR A 111 -11.43 -13.51 -18.37
CA THR A 111 -12.31 -14.26 -17.46
C THR A 111 -12.60 -13.44 -16.18
N LEU A 112 -13.66 -13.79 -15.47
CA LEU A 112 -13.99 -13.13 -14.20
C LEU A 112 -12.84 -13.29 -13.18
N ALA A 113 -12.14 -14.42 -13.17
CA ALA A 113 -10.98 -14.67 -12.31
C ALA A 113 -9.81 -13.72 -12.64
N LEU A 114 -9.51 -13.51 -13.92
CA LEU A 114 -8.52 -12.51 -14.37
C LEU A 114 -8.97 -11.08 -14.01
N GLY A 115 -10.28 -10.82 -14.08
CA GLY A 115 -10.86 -9.56 -13.64
C GLY A 115 -10.68 -9.29 -12.15
N PHE A 116 -10.88 -10.32 -11.29
CA PHE A 116 -10.59 -10.21 -9.86
C PHE A 116 -9.10 -10.08 -9.56
N LEU A 117 -8.24 -10.73 -10.34
CA LEU A 117 -6.78 -10.56 -10.25
C LEU A 117 -6.40 -9.09 -10.49
N LEU A 118 -6.87 -8.51 -11.58
CA LEU A 118 -6.67 -7.10 -11.90
C LEU A 118 -7.29 -6.19 -10.82
N GLY A 119 -8.52 -6.46 -10.42
CA GLY A 119 -9.22 -5.73 -9.36
C GLY A 119 -8.48 -5.76 -8.03
N GLY A 120 -7.94 -6.92 -7.63
CA GLY A 120 -7.12 -7.05 -6.43
C GLY A 120 -5.86 -6.17 -6.47
N ILE A 121 -5.22 -6.03 -7.63
CA ILE A 121 -4.02 -5.19 -7.78
C ILE A 121 -4.35 -3.70 -7.73
N VAL A 122 -5.40 -3.25 -8.42
CA VAL A 122 -5.66 -1.82 -8.61
C VAL A 122 -6.59 -1.20 -7.56
N SER A 123 -7.28 -2.02 -6.75
CA SER A 123 -8.27 -1.53 -5.78
C SER A 123 -7.69 -0.74 -4.61
N PRO A 124 -6.55 -1.10 -3.97
CA PRO A 124 -6.07 -0.35 -2.83
C PRO A 124 -5.44 0.97 -3.27
N PRO A 125 -5.73 2.10 -2.57
CA PRO A 125 -5.03 3.35 -2.82
C PRO A 125 -3.61 3.29 -2.26
N ASP A 126 -2.65 3.84 -2.97
CA ASP A 126 -1.27 3.92 -2.53
C ASP A 126 -1.11 4.84 -1.31
N ALA A 127 -0.61 4.29 -0.20
CA ALA A 127 -0.35 5.00 1.04
C ALA A 127 0.72 6.09 0.88
N VAL A 128 1.75 5.82 0.07
CA VAL A 128 2.92 6.69 -0.08
C VAL A 128 2.55 7.96 -0.84
N SER A 129 1.84 7.81 -1.96
CA SER A 129 1.36 8.96 -2.74
C SER A 129 0.33 9.78 -1.94
N THR A 130 -0.58 9.10 -1.23
CA THR A 130 -1.55 9.76 -0.35
C THR A 130 -0.83 10.53 0.76
N GLY A 131 0.15 9.95 1.44
CA GLY A 131 0.94 10.61 2.47
C GLY A 131 1.76 11.79 1.93
N ALA A 132 2.29 11.69 0.71
CA ALA A 132 3.00 12.79 0.07
C ALA A 132 2.08 13.99 -0.22
N ILE A 133 0.84 13.75 -0.63
CA ILE A 133 -0.16 14.80 -0.89
C ILE A 133 -0.66 15.41 0.42
N MET A 134 -0.85 14.59 1.46
CA MET A 134 -1.30 15.04 2.78
C MET A 134 -0.36 16.08 3.43
N LYS A 135 0.93 16.10 3.04
CA LYS A 135 1.87 17.13 3.49
C LYS A 135 1.51 18.55 3.03
N PHE A 136 0.78 18.67 1.94
CA PHE A 136 0.37 19.96 1.35
C PHE A 136 -1.05 20.39 1.72
N VAL A 137 -1.84 19.51 2.36
CA VAL A 137 -3.25 19.76 2.71
C VAL A 137 -3.43 19.61 4.22
N LYS A 138 -3.98 20.62 4.89
CA LYS A 138 -4.30 20.53 6.31
C LYS A 138 -5.53 19.65 6.51
N ILE A 139 -5.36 18.50 7.14
CA ILE A 139 -6.41 17.53 7.40
C ILE A 139 -6.55 17.35 8.90
N PRO A 140 -7.78 17.17 9.42
CA PRO A 140 -7.99 16.82 10.82
C PRO A 140 -7.25 15.51 11.17
N SER A 141 -6.63 15.47 12.35
CA SER A 141 -5.85 14.31 12.82
C SER A 141 -6.65 13.00 12.84
N THR A 142 -7.95 13.09 13.12
CA THR A 142 -8.86 11.92 13.07
C THR A 142 -8.99 11.35 11.65
N THR A 143 -9.13 12.21 10.64
CA THR A 143 -9.24 11.79 9.24
C THR A 143 -7.91 11.19 8.77
N SER A 144 -6.77 11.77 9.16
CA SER A 144 -5.44 11.22 8.88
C SER A 144 -5.31 9.80 9.43
N ALA A 145 -5.65 9.61 10.72
CA ALA A 145 -5.57 8.31 11.37
C ALA A 145 -6.49 7.23 10.72
N ILE A 146 -7.68 7.63 10.26
CA ILE A 146 -8.60 6.71 9.55
C ILE A 146 -8.00 6.34 8.19
N LEU A 147 -7.46 7.30 7.44
CA LEU A 147 -6.88 7.05 6.12
C LEU A 147 -5.60 6.21 6.19
N GLU A 148 -4.75 6.46 7.18
CA GLU A 148 -3.54 5.65 7.43
C GLU A 148 -3.92 4.21 7.83
N GLY A 149 -4.92 4.06 8.70
CA GLY A 149 -5.44 2.75 9.10
C GLY A 149 -6.14 2.00 7.96
N GLU A 150 -6.92 2.70 7.13
CA GLU A 150 -7.52 2.13 5.93
C GLU A 150 -6.44 1.63 4.97
N SER A 151 -5.45 2.47 4.66
CA SER A 151 -4.37 2.13 3.73
C SER A 151 -3.57 0.91 4.19
N LEU A 152 -3.32 0.78 5.49
CA LEU A 152 -2.62 -0.39 6.04
C LEU A 152 -3.41 -1.69 5.86
N LEU A 153 -4.73 -1.67 6.07
CA LEU A 153 -5.56 -2.87 6.02
C LEU A 153 -6.06 -3.20 4.62
N ASN A 154 -6.21 -2.21 3.74
CA ASN A 154 -6.65 -2.45 2.37
C ASN A 154 -5.59 -3.19 1.55
N ASP A 155 -4.29 -2.95 1.79
CA ASP A 155 -3.21 -3.70 1.16
C ASP A 155 -3.30 -5.19 1.53
N ALA A 156 -3.57 -5.50 2.80
CA ALA A 156 -3.79 -6.87 3.23
C ALA A 156 -5.01 -7.50 2.56
N SER A 157 -6.15 -6.78 2.48
CA SER A 157 -7.37 -7.30 1.87
C SER A 157 -7.24 -7.50 0.36
N SER A 158 -6.54 -6.60 -0.33
CA SER A 158 -6.32 -6.70 -1.77
C SER A 158 -5.39 -7.86 -2.14
N LEU A 159 -4.32 -8.08 -1.38
CA LEU A 159 -3.41 -9.22 -1.59
C LEU A 159 -4.10 -10.56 -1.34
N ILE A 160 -5.06 -10.61 -0.43
CA ILE A 160 -5.89 -11.80 -0.25
C ILE A 160 -6.76 -12.03 -1.50
N ILE A 161 -7.46 -11.01 -2.00
CA ILE A 161 -8.25 -11.11 -3.24
C ILE A 161 -7.36 -11.55 -4.41
N PHE A 162 -6.17 -10.95 -4.54
CA PHE A 162 -5.20 -11.30 -5.56
C PHE A 162 -4.78 -12.77 -5.51
N ARG A 163 -4.43 -13.31 -4.32
CA ARG A 163 -4.05 -14.72 -4.16
C ARG A 163 -5.17 -15.68 -4.55
N PHE A 164 -6.41 -15.40 -4.12
CA PHE A 164 -7.55 -16.24 -4.50
C PHE A 164 -7.85 -16.18 -5.99
N ALA A 165 -7.77 -14.99 -6.58
CA ALA A 165 -7.93 -14.83 -8.01
C ALA A 165 -6.83 -15.59 -8.79
N LEU A 166 -5.58 -15.57 -8.31
CA LEU A 166 -4.46 -16.29 -8.90
C LEU A 166 -4.68 -17.80 -8.87
N ILE A 167 -5.15 -18.35 -7.74
CA ILE A 167 -5.52 -19.77 -7.61
C ILE A 167 -6.66 -20.12 -8.58
N ALA A 168 -7.70 -19.30 -8.66
CA ALA A 168 -8.82 -19.51 -9.56
C ALA A 168 -8.41 -19.48 -11.04
N VAL A 169 -7.45 -18.63 -11.41
CA VAL A 169 -6.88 -18.61 -12.77
C VAL A 169 -6.07 -19.87 -13.04
N GLY A 170 -5.27 -20.34 -12.07
CA GLY A 170 -4.39 -21.50 -12.24
C GLY A 170 -5.15 -22.83 -12.27
N THR A 171 -6.21 -22.98 -11.48
CA THR A 171 -6.99 -24.24 -11.38
C THR A 171 -8.16 -24.31 -12.37
N GLY A 172 -8.57 -23.18 -12.92
CA GLY A 172 -9.77 -23.09 -13.78
C GLY A 172 -11.09 -23.38 -13.07
N GLN A 173 -11.06 -23.71 -11.77
CA GLN A 173 -12.24 -23.99 -10.94
C GLN A 173 -12.16 -23.22 -9.62
N PHE A 174 -13.29 -22.73 -9.16
CA PHE A 174 -13.40 -22.06 -7.88
C PHE A 174 -14.21 -22.94 -6.91
N ILE A 175 -13.51 -23.67 -6.04
CA ILE A 175 -14.14 -24.52 -5.01
C ILE A 175 -14.35 -23.68 -3.75
N TRP A 176 -15.56 -23.17 -3.56
CA TRP A 176 -15.92 -22.27 -2.45
C TRP A 176 -15.58 -22.80 -1.05
N GLN A 177 -15.70 -24.09 -0.84
CA GLN A 177 -15.47 -24.72 0.46
C GLN A 177 -14.00 -24.72 0.84
N GLU A 178 -13.11 -25.14 -0.05
CA GLU A 178 -11.66 -25.13 0.18
C GLU A 178 -11.15 -23.69 0.26
N ALA A 179 -11.55 -22.84 -0.69
CA ALA A 179 -11.18 -21.44 -0.71
C ALA A 179 -11.58 -20.70 0.59
N SER A 180 -12.75 -21.00 1.16
CA SER A 180 -13.17 -20.32 2.40
C SER A 180 -12.38 -20.78 3.63
N LEU A 181 -11.99 -22.04 3.72
CA LEU A 181 -11.16 -22.57 4.80
C LEU A 181 -9.74 -21.99 4.72
N ASP A 182 -9.15 -21.99 3.54
CA ASP A 182 -7.83 -21.40 3.30
C ASP A 182 -7.84 -19.90 3.61
N PHE A 183 -8.91 -19.20 3.23
CA PHE A 183 -9.09 -17.77 3.56
C PHE A 183 -9.07 -17.52 5.06
N VAL A 184 -9.86 -18.30 5.82
CA VAL A 184 -9.90 -18.19 7.28
C VAL A 184 -8.53 -18.53 7.88
N TRP A 185 -7.87 -19.58 7.38
CA TRP A 185 -6.53 -19.94 7.82
C TRP A 185 -5.51 -18.84 7.52
N MET A 186 -5.51 -18.27 6.33
CA MET A 186 -4.61 -17.16 5.95
C MET A 186 -4.76 -15.96 6.88
N ILE A 187 -6.00 -15.61 7.26
CA ILE A 187 -6.26 -14.47 8.15
C ILE A 187 -5.88 -14.79 9.59
N ILE A 188 -6.44 -15.86 10.14
CA ILE A 188 -6.25 -16.19 11.56
C ILE A 188 -4.82 -16.65 11.82
N GLY A 189 -4.26 -17.48 10.94
CA GLY A 189 -2.88 -17.93 11.01
C GLY A 189 -1.90 -16.76 10.87
N GLY A 190 -2.09 -15.89 9.87
CA GLY A 190 -1.24 -14.72 9.68
C GLY A 190 -1.28 -13.79 10.90
N ALA A 191 -2.46 -13.39 11.34
CA ALA A 191 -2.59 -12.54 12.52
C ALA A 191 -2.04 -13.22 13.79
N GLY A 192 -2.32 -14.51 14.00
CA GLY A 192 -1.82 -15.27 15.15
C GLY A 192 -0.30 -15.38 15.20
N ILE A 193 0.33 -15.76 14.08
CA ILE A 193 1.79 -15.84 13.96
C ILE A 193 2.43 -14.46 14.19
N GLY A 194 1.88 -13.41 13.56
CA GLY A 194 2.38 -12.05 13.73
C GLY A 194 2.32 -11.58 15.19
N LEU A 195 1.20 -11.79 15.87
CA LEU A 195 1.06 -11.43 17.28
C LEU A 195 1.98 -12.24 18.19
N LEU A 196 2.14 -13.55 17.93
CA LEU A 196 3.02 -14.42 18.69
C LEU A 196 4.49 -13.96 18.56
N LEU A 197 4.95 -13.73 17.33
CA LEU A 197 6.31 -13.27 17.09
C LEU A 197 6.55 -11.88 17.67
N ALA A 198 5.62 -10.97 17.51
CA ALA A 198 5.69 -9.63 18.12
C ALA A 198 5.78 -9.71 19.65
N TRP A 199 5.03 -10.61 20.29
CA TRP A 199 5.14 -10.84 21.73
C TRP A 199 6.52 -11.38 22.12
N ILE A 200 7.06 -12.32 21.35
CA ILE A 200 8.43 -12.85 21.57
C ILE A 200 9.45 -11.72 21.45
N PHE A 201 9.41 -10.93 20.39
CA PHE A 201 10.34 -9.81 20.19
C PHE A 201 10.25 -8.76 21.31
N VAL A 202 9.05 -8.40 21.74
CA VAL A 202 8.87 -7.51 22.91
C VAL A 202 9.51 -8.11 24.17
N GLN A 203 9.46 -9.44 24.38
CA GLN A 203 10.14 -10.07 25.50
C GLN A 203 11.66 -10.09 25.34
N VAL A 204 12.16 -10.28 24.12
CA VAL A 204 13.60 -10.20 23.81
C VAL A 204 14.13 -8.80 24.14
N HIS A 205 13.51 -7.75 23.62
CA HIS A 205 13.90 -6.37 23.92
C HIS A 205 13.86 -6.01 25.43
N LYS A 206 12.91 -6.59 26.18
CA LYS A 206 12.82 -6.32 27.62
C LYS A 206 13.86 -7.04 28.47
N ARG A 207 14.26 -8.23 28.05
CA ARG A 207 15.12 -9.09 28.88
C ARG A 207 16.60 -8.98 28.54
N LEU A 208 16.91 -8.61 27.31
CA LEU A 208 18.30 -8.42 26.89
C LEU A 208 18.69 -6.95 27.11
N PRO A 209 19.86 -6.70 27.71
CA PRO A 209 20.41 -5.35 27.77
C PRO A 209 20.84 -4.94 26.38
N THR A 210 20.03 -4.09 25.72
CA THR A 210 20.28 -3.64 24.36
C THR A 210 20.66 -2.17 24.33
N GLU A 211 21.67 -1.86 23.50
CA GLU A 211 21.97 -0.49 23.10
C GLU A 211 21.02 -0.04 21.99
N ALA A 212 20.89 1.27 21.79
CA ALA A 212 19.98 1.83 20.80
C ALA A 212 20.21 1.30 19.38
N SER A 213 21.48 1.07 19.01
CA SER A 213 21.84 0.49 17.70
C SER A 213 21.34 -0.95 17.53
N SER A 214 21.49 -1.78 18.58
CA SER A 214 21.02 -3.17 18.57
C SER A 214 19.50 -3.25 18.56
N ASP A 215 18.81 -2.39 19.33
CA ASP A 215 17.35 -2.29 19.30
C ASP A 215 16.84 -1.99 17.89
N ILE A 216 17.44 -1.00 17.22
CA ILE A 216 17.03 -0.60 15.87
C ILE A 216 17.30 -1.73 14.85
N ALA A 217 18.46 -2.38 14.93
CA ALA A 217 18.80 -3.49 14.06
C ALA A 217 17.80 -4.65 14.21
N LEU A 218 17.40 -4.98 15.45
CA LEU A 218 16.36 -5.98 15.70
C LEU A 218 15.03 -5.57 15.06
N THR A 219 14.57 -4.32 15.22
CA THR A 219 13.31 -3.87 14.62
C THR A 219 13.31 -3.96 13.08
N ILE A 220 14.48 -3.89 12.42
CA ILE A 220 14.58 -4.05 10.96
C ILE A 220 14.44 -5.54 10.57
N ILE A 221 14.94 -6.47 11.38
CA ILE A 221 14.86 -7.91 11.09
C ILE A 221 13.47 -8.47 11.35
N GLU A 222 12.77 -7.94 12.35
CA GLU A 222 11.45 -8.42 12.81
C GLU A 222 10.41 -8.58 11.71
N PRO A 223 10.14 -7.59 10.84
CA PRO A 223 9.15 -7.72 9.78
C PRO A 223 9.49 -8.82 8.77
N TYR A 224 10.76 -9.02 8.46
CA TYR A 224 11.19 -10.09 7.56
C TYR A 224 10.94 -11.48 8.16
N LEU A 225 11.24 -11.64 9.46
CA LEU A 225 10.98 -12.90 10.16
C LEU A 225 9.49 -13.17 10.30
N MET A 226 8.68 -12.15 10.61
CA MET A 226 7.22 -12.28 10.68
C MET A 226 6.63 -12.70 9.33
N TYR A 227 7.07 -12.05 8.26
CA TYR A 227 6.63 -12.36 6.91
C TYR A 227 7.04 -13.77 6.50
N TRP A 228 8.33 -14.09 6.62
CA TRP A 228 8.88 -15.37 6.20
C TRP A 228 8.26 -16.55 6.95
N ILE A 229 8.15 -16.47 8.27
CA ILE A 229 7.56 -17.55 9.09
C ILE A 229 6.09 -17.75 8.71
N ALA A 230 5.30 -16.69 8.55
CA ALA A 230 3.90 -16.84 8.17
C ALA A 230 3.74 -17.51 6.80
N GLU A 231 4.57 -17.14 5.81
CA GLU A 231 4.54 -17.78 4.48
C GLU A 231 4.93 -19.26 4.53
N GLN A 232 5.85 -19.69 5.42
CA GLN A 232 6.16 -21.11 5.61
C GLN A 232 4.97 -21.95 6.11
N PHE A 233 4.07 -21.33 6.86
CA PHE A 233 2.83 -21.97 7.31
C PHE A 233 1.65 -21.74 6.37
N HIS A 234 1.88 -21.28 5.16
CA HIS A 234 0.83 -20.92 4.17
C HIS A 234 -0.19 -19.92 4.73
N ALA A 235 0.22 -19.11 5.73
CA ALA A 235 -0.56 -18.02 6.26
C ALA A 235 -0.16 -16.68 5.60
N SER A 236 -0.97 -15.64 5.78
CA SER A 236 -0.64 -14.33 5.18
C SER A 236 0.52 -13.64 5.90
N GLY A 237 1.69 -13.56 5.22
CA GLY A 237 2.84 -12.80 5.71
C GLY A 237 2.54 -11.33 5.90
N VAL A 238 1.71 -10.75 5.04
CA VAL A 238 1.25 -9.35 5.14
C VAL A 238 0.49 -9.11 6.43
N LEU A 239 -0.50 -9.95 6.75
CA LEU A 239 -1.26 -9.83 8.00
C LEU A 239 -0.40 -10.07 9.22
N ALA A 240 0.59 -10.97 9.12
CA ALA A 240 1.52 -11.21 10.21
C ALA A 240 2.34 -9.95 10.54
N VAL A 241 2.89 -9.30 9.53
CA VAL A 241 3.67 -8.04 9.70
C VAL A 241 2.78 -6.92 10.22
N VAL A 242 1.59 -6.75 9.67
CA VAL A 242 0.65 -5.68 10.08
C VAL A 242 0.19 -5.88 11.52
N CYS A 243 -0.29 -7.06 11.88
CA CYS A 243 -0.76 -7.34 13.25
C CYS A 243 0.40 -7.29 14.26
N GLY A 244 1.58 -7.81 13.87
CA GLY A 244 2.78 -7.75 14.68
C GLY A 244 3.25 -6.32 14.92
N GLY A 245 3.36 -5.51 13.86
CA GLY A 245 3.74 -4.10 13.92
C GLY A 245 2.78 -3.26 14.77
N LEU A 246 1.48 -3.47 14.63
CA LEU A 246 0.46 -2.82 15.46
C LEU A 246 0.57 -3.19 16.95
N TYR A 247 0.80 -4.47 17.25
CA TYR A 247 1.01 -4.91 18.62
C TYR A 247 2.24 -4.25 19.24
N MET A 248 3.35 -4.23 18.51
CA MET A 248 4.59 -3.60 18.96
C MET A 248 4.45 -2.10 19.08
N SER A 249 3.78 -1.41 18.15
CA SER A 249 3.44 0.02 18.23
C SER A 249 2.71 0.34 19.54
N GLY A 250 1.74 -0.47 19.94
CA GLY A 250 1.01 -0.32 21.20
C GLY A 250 1.88 -0.52 22.46
N LYS A 251 3.00 -1.22 22.34
CA LYS A 251 3.91 -1.54 23.46
C LYS A 251 5.23 -0.78 23.42
N ARG A 252 5.52 0.03 22.40
CA ARG A 252 6.81 0.71 22.18
C ARG A 252 7.33 1.52 23.38
N LEU A 253 6.44 2.08 24.18
CA LEU A 253 6.80 2.83 25.38
C LEU A 253 7.26 1.93 26.53
N ILE A 254 7.02 0.63 26.46
CA ILE A 254 7.32 -0.32 27.54
C ILE A 254 8.65 -1.01 27.31
N PHE A 255 9.05 -1.22 26.05
CA PHE A 255 10.26 -2.00 25.73
C PHE A 255 11.39 -1.18 25.10
N LEU A 256 11.12 -0.01 24.50
CA LEU A 256 12.17 0.86 23.96
C LEU A 256 12.43 2.05 24.86
N ASN A 257 13.70 2.34 25.06
CA ASN A 257 14.13 3.56 25.76
C ASN A 257 13.92 4.81 24.86
N SER A 258 14.03 6.02 25.44
CA SER A 258 13.80 7.26 24.71
C SER A 258 14.79 7.46 23.55
N THR A 259 16.04 7.08 23.74
CA THR A 259 17.10 7.20 22.72
C THR A 259 16.80 6.27 21.53
N SER A 260 16.51 4.98 21.80
CA SER A 260 16.16 3.99 20.75
C SER A 260 14.93 4.43 19.95
N ARG A 261 13.94 5.04 20.60
CA ARG A 261 12.74 5.54 19.90
C ARG A 261 13.02 6.69 18.95
N ILE A 262 13.82 7.69 19.39
CA ILE A 262 14.13 8.87 18.57
C ILE A 262 15.03 8.46 17.40
N MET A 263 16.09 7.70 17.66
CA MET A 263 17.01 7.23 16.64
C MET A 263 16.31 6.27 15.67
N GLY A 264 15.49 5.34 16.21
CA GLY A 264 14.73 4.38 15.42
C GLY A 264 13.78 5.07 14.45
N TYR A 265 13.07 6.12 14.89
CA TYR A 265 12.21 6.89 14.01
C TYR A 265 12.96 7.48 12.81
N SER A 266 14.13 8.09 13.04
CA SER A 266 14.94 8.69 11.96
C SER A 266 15.49 7.62 11.01
N VAL A 267 15.94 6.48 11.53
CA VAL A 267 16.44 5.36 10.70
C VAL A 267 15.31 4.78 9.85
N TRP A 268 14.16 4.48 10.44
CA TRP A 268 13.00 3.95 9.73
C TRP A 268 12.49 4.90 8.64
N GLN A 269 12.38 6.19 8.93
CA GLN A 269 12.01 7.18 7.91
C GLN A 269 12.96 7.18 6.70
N SER A 270 14.28 7.14 6.96
CA SER A 270 15.27 7.12 5.88
C SER A 270 15.24 5.81 5.11
N PHE A 271 15.10 4.68 5.79
CA PHE A 271 15.05 3.35 5.21
C PHE A 271 13.83 3.19 4.29
N VAL A 272 12.65 3.51 4.80
CA VAL A 272 11.40 3.45 4.03
C VAL A 272 11.37 4.43 2.87
N PHE A 273 11.94 5.63 3.03
CA PHE A 273 12.09 6.60 1.96
C PHE A 273 12.92 6.03 0.79
N ILE A 274 14.05 5.37 1.09
CA ILE A 274 14.89 4.74 0.06
C ILE A 274 14.16 3.59 -0.60
N LEU A 275 13.52 2.70 0.19
CA LEU A 275 12.78 1.56 -0.35
C LEU A 275 11.64 2.00 -1.29
N ASN A 276 10.82 2.94 -0.87
CA ASN A 276 9.77 3.51 -1.72
C ASN A 276 10.35 4.15 -2.98
N GLY A 277 11.45 4.89 -2.84
CA GLY A 277 12.11 5.51 -3.97
C GLY A 277 12.57 4.49 -5.01
N ILE A 278 13.14 3.37 -4.57
CA ILE A 278 13.59 2.28 -5.46
C ILE A 278 12.39 1.65 -6.16
N VAL A 279 11.29 1.37 -5.45
CA VAL A 279 10.08 0.76 -6.04
C VAL A 279 9.52 1.65 -7.16
N PHE A 280 9.30 2.95 -6.91
CA PHE A 280 8.76 3.85 -7.93
C PHE A 280 9.71 4.03 -9.12
N LEU A 281 11.01 4.01 -8.90
CA LEU A 281 11.99 4.11 -9.97
C LEU A 281 12.00 2.83 -10.82
N ILE A 282 11.91 1.65 -10.21
CA ILE A 282 11.81 0.37 -10.92
C ILE A 282 10.54 0.32 -11.77
N ILE A 283 9.39 0.78 -11.24
CA ILE A 283 8.14 0.85 -12.02
C ILE A 283 8.34 1.67 -13.31
N GLY A 284 9.04 2.80 -13.22
CA GLY A 284 9.37 3.60 -14.40
C GLY A 284 10.32 2.91 -15.38
N LEU A 285 11.31 2.18 -14.86
CA LEU A 285 12.30 1.45 -15.66
C LEU A 285 11.70 0.27 -16.41
N GLU A 286 10.70 -0.41 -15.85
CA GLU A 286 10.08 -1.59 -16.45
C GLU A 286 9.02 -1.28 -17.52
N LEU A 287 8.52 -0.05 -17.57
CA LEU A 287 7.44 0.32 -18.50
C LEU A 287 7.73 0.01 -19.97
N PRO A 288 8.95 0.24 -20.52
CA PRO A 288 9.26 -0.12 -21.92
C PRO A 288 9.28 -1.63 -22.18
N GLU A 289 9.68 -2.44 -21.19
CA GLU A 289 9.64 -3.91 -21.31
C GLU A 289 8.19 -4.40 -21.42
N ILE A 290 7.30 -3.84 -20.61
CA ILE A 290 5.85 -4.10 -20.67
C ILE A 290 5.29 -3.72 -22.05
N VAL A 291 5.64 -2.55 -22.56
CA VAL A 291 5.23 -2.10 -23.91
C VAL A 291 5.80 -2.98 -25.00
N GLY A 292 7.03 -3.47 -24.84
CA GLY A 292 7.66 -4.44 -25.74
C GLY A 292 6.92 -5.78 -25.76
N GLY A 293 6.52 -6.27 -24.57
CA GLY A 293 5.72 -7.49 -24.42
C GLY A 293 4.36 -7.39 -25.11
N LEU A 294 3.65 -6.26 -24.93
CA LEU A 294 2.39 -6.02 -25.63
C LEU A 294 2.52 -6.06 -27.16
N ARG A 295 3.62 -5.48 -27.69
CA ARG A 295 3.87 -5.50 -29.14
C ARG A 295 4.19 -6.91 -29.66
N SER A 296 4.89 -7.73 -28.90
CA SER A 296 5.20 -9.12 -29.28
C SER A 296 3.95 -9.99 -29.35
N GLU A 297 2.95 -9.69 -28.52
CA GLU A 297 1.63 -10.36 -28.55
C GLU A 297 0.66 -9.75 -29.57
N GLY A 298 1.09 -8.77 -30.35
CA GLY A 298 0.29 -8.13 -31.39
C GLY A 298 -0.79 -7.19 -30.86
N ILE A 299 -0.73 -6.80 -29.60
CA ILE A 299 -1.70 -5.88 -28.99
C ILE A 299 -1.26 -4.44 -29.26
N PRO A 300 -2.06 -3.63 -29.98
CA PRO A 300 -1.73 -2.23 -30.22
C PRO A 300 -1.75 -1.44 -28.92
N LEU A 301 -0.71 -0.63 -28.69
CA LEU A 301 -0.59 0.21 -27.49
C LEU A 301 -1.84 1.10 -27.26
N ARG A 302 -2.47 1.57 -28.34
CA ARG A 302 -3.70 2.36 -28.28
C ARG A 302 -4.83 1.62 -27.58
N ILE A 303 -5.01 0.33 -27.86
CA ILE A 303 -6.04 -0.53 -27.25
C ILE A 303 -5.72 -0.75 -25.78
N ALA A 304 -4.47 -1.03 -25.44
CA ALA A 304 -4.04 -1.19 -24.05
C ALA A 304 -4.29 0.09 -23.22
N ILE A 305 -4.00 1.27 -23.79
CA ILE A 305 -4.29 2.56 -23.14
C ILE A 305 -5.80 2.76 -22.97
N GLN A 306 -6.61 2.44 -23.97
CA GLN A 306 -8.08 2.57 -23.89
C GLN A 306 -8.66 1.69 -22.75
N TYR A 307 -8.22 0.44 -22.66
CA TYR A 307 -8.64 -0.43 -21.55
C TYR A 307 -8.12 0.06 -20.19
N GLY A 308 -6.89 0.58 -20.12
CA GLY A 308 -6.35 1.19 -18.91
C GLY A 308 -7.17 2.38 -18.43
N VAL A 309 -7.55 3.28 -19.34
CA VAL A 309 -8.41 4.44 -19.04
C VAL A 309 -9.80 3.99 -18.61
N LEU A 310 -10.38 2.99 -19.26
CA LEU A 310 -11.67 2.42 -18.89
C LEU A 310 -11.66 1.86 -17.47
N VAL A 311 -10.68 1.00 -17.16
CA VAL A 311 -10.50 0.38 -15.83
C VAL A 311 -10.31 1.46 -14.77
N THR A 312 -9.48 2.47 -15.04
CA THR A 312 -9.23 3.59 -14.12
C THR A 312 -10.52 4.39 -13.86
N GLY A 313 -11.29 4.70 -14.91
CA GLY A 313 -12.56 5.41 -14.77
C GLY A 313 -13.57 4.66 -13.91
N ILE A 314 -13.65 3.34 -14.09
CA ILE A 314 -14.54 2.49 -13.30
C ILE A 314 -14.05 2.34 -11.86
N LEU A 315 -12.74 2.20 -11.67
CA LEU A 315 -12.15 2.17 -10.35
C LEU A 315 -12.54 3.42 -9.54
N ILE A 316 -12.40 4.60 -10.13
CA ILE A 316 -12.77 5.87 -9.50
C ILE A 316 -14.25 5.90 -9.17
N ALA A 317 -15.12 5.58 -10.14
CA ALA A 317 -16.57 5.57 -9.95
C ALA A 317 -17.00 4.56 -8.88
N ALA A 318 -16.50 3.33 -8.95
CA ALA A 318 -16.81 2.27 -7.98
C ALA A 318 -16.34 2.64 -6.57
N ARG A 319 -15.17 3.28 -6.46
CA ARG A 319 -14.65 3.72 -5.16
C ARG A 319 -15.47 4.85 -4.56
N ILE A 320 -15.89 5.82 -5.36
CA ILE A 320 -16.79 6.88 -4.92
C ILE A 320 -18.10 6.26 -4.42
N ILE A 321 -18.75 5.41 -5.23
CA ILE A 321 -20.05 4.81 -4.90
C ILE A 321 -19.93 3.95 -3.63
N SER A 322 -18.94 3.07 -3.55
CA SER A 322 -18.74 2.16 -2.40
C SER A 322 -18.41 2.92 -1.11
N SER A 323 -17.68 4.02 -1.20
CA SER A 323 -17.36 4.87 -0.05
C SER A 323 -18.60 5.62 0.45
N TYR A 324 -19.42 6.14 -0.44
CA TYR A 324 -20.72 6.74 -0.07
C TYR A 324 -21.64 5.69 0.56
N ALA A 325 -21.70 4.50 -0.01
CA ALA A 325 -22.51 3.41 0.54
C ALA A 325 -22.03 2.99 1.93
N ALA A 326 -20.72 2.86 2.14
CA ALA A 326 -20.13 2.54 3.46
C ALA A 326 -20.38 3.64 4.49
N MET A 327 -20.28 4.91 4.08
CA MET A 327 -20.60 6.05 4.94
C MET A 327 -22.10 6.06 5.31
N LEU A 328 -22.98 5.87 4.34
CA LEU A 328 -24.43 5.82 4.57
C LEU A 328 -24.82 4.66 5.50
N ALA A 329 -24.25 3.47 5.27
CA ALA A 329 -24.42 2.32 6.14
C ALA A 329 -23.97 2.62 7.58
N THR A 330 -22.82 3.28 7.75
CA THR A 330 -22.31 3.67 9.08
C THR A 330 -23.25 4.63 9.79
N LEU A 331 -23.84 5.59 9.07
CA LEU A 331 -24.79 6.56 9.62
C LEU A 331 -26.13 5.89 10.01
N ILE A 332 -26.62 4.94 9.20
CA ILE A 332 -27.88 4.22 9.45
C ILE A 332 -27.72 3.28 10.67
N PHE A 333 -26.64 2.51 10.72
CA PHE A 333 -26.43 1.54 11.79
C PHE A 333 -25.88 2.13 13.11
N ARG A 334 -25.42 3.40 13.12
CA ARG A 334 -24.90 4.09 14.29
C ARG A 334 -25.15 5.59 14.30
N PRO A 335 -26.37 6.02 14.71
CA PRO A 335 -26.65 7.44 14.90
C PRO A 335 -25.78 8.11 16.00
N SER A 336 -25.17 7.32 16.90
CA SER A 336 -24.24 7.84 17.93
C SER A 336 -22.92 8.39 17.42
N VAL A 337 -22.54 8.10 16.16
CA VAL A 337 -21.32 8.64 15.53
C VAL A 337 -21.62 9.94 14.76
N ALA A 338 -22.88 10.19 14.46
CA ALA A 338 -23.34 11.40 13.77
C ALA A 338 -22.93 12.72 14.41
N PRO A 339 -22.86 12.91 15.76
CA PRO A 339 -22.42 14.17 16.34
C PRO A 339 -20.91 14.41 16.25
N PHE A 340 -20.08 13.36 15.99
CA PHE A 340 -18.65 13.51 15.74
C PHE A 340 -18.34 14.02 14.32
N PHE A 341 -19.20 13.71 13.37
CA PHE A 341 -19.29 14.38 12.08
C PHE A 341 -20.32 15.50 12.26
N GLY A 342 -19.96 16.64 12.81
CA GLY A 342 -20.86 17.80 12.86
C GLY A 342 -21.48 17.98 11.48
N LYS A 343 -22.76 18.41 11.38
CA LYS A 343 -23.51 18.52 10.11
C LYS A 343 -22.76 19.22 8.97
N LYS A 344 -21.74 20.05 9.30
CA LYS A 344 -20.81 20.67 8.34
C LYS A 344 -19.54 19.83 8.15
N THR A 345 -19.00 19.18 9.20
CA THR A 345 -17.75 18.44 9.12
C THR A 345 -17.85 17.05 8.46
N ALA A 346 -19.03 16.43 8.39
CA ALA A 346 -19.21 15.18 7.67
C ALA A 346 -19.19 15.39 6.16
N VAL A 347 -19.79 16.46 5.69
CA VAL A 347 -19.76 16.86 4.27
C VAL A 347 -18.34 17.36 3.93
N ASP A 348 -17.75 18.22 4.78
CA ASP A 348 -16.41 18.78 4.55
C ASP A 348 -15.29 17.73 4.62
N ALA A 349 -15.38 16.73 5.53
CA ALA A 349 -14.41 15.62 5.59
C ALA A 349 -14.57 14.66 4.42
N PHE A 350 -15.80 14.50 3.94
CA PHE A 350 -16.11 13.66 2.79
C PHE A 350 -15.75 14.37 1.49
N ASP A 351 -16.05 15.66 1.35
CA ASP A 351 -15.63 16.49 0.22
C ASP A 351 -14.10 16.62 0.17
N ALA A 352 -13.42 16.73 1.31
CA ALA A 352 -11.95 16.71 1.39
C ALA A 352 -11.37 15.32 1.03
N TRP A 353 -12.10 14.23 1.28
CA TRP A 353 -11.69 12.87 0.89
C TRP A 353 -11.98 12.60 -0.60
N LEU A 354 -13.11 13.06 -1.13
CA LEU A 354 -13.47 13.02 -2.56
C LEU A 354 -12.50 13.84 -3.40
N ASP A 355 -12.30 15.08 -3.03
CA ASP A 355 -11.40 16.03 -3.67
C ASP A 355 -9.94 15.51 -3.68
N ARG A 356 -9.61 14.60 -2.77
CA ARG A 356 -8.33 13.92 -2.66
C ARG A 356 -8.23 12.68 -3.56
N ASN A 357 -9.26 11.83 -3.61
CA ASN A 357 -9.29 10.68 -4.51
C ASN A 357 -9.36 11.13 -5.97
N GLU A 358 -10.14 12.15 -6.29
CA GLU A 358 -10.15 12.75 -7.63
C GLU A 358 -8.80 13.36 -7.98
N ARG A 359 -8.14 14.06 -7.04
CA ARG A 359 -6.82 14.64 -7.29
C ARG A 359 -5.70 13.60 -7.35
N CYS A 360 -5.74 12.54 -6.58
CA CYS A 360 -4.76 11.44 -6.69
C CYS A 360 -4.87 10.67 -8.00
N CYS A 361 -6.08 10.53 -8.56
CA CYS A 361 -6.28 9.83 -9.83
C CYS A 361 -6.17 10.75 -11.06
N PHE A 362 -6.33 12.06 -10.91
CA PHE A 362 -6.44 13.00 -12.05
C PHE A 362 -5.21 13.91 -12.23
N ILE A 363 -4.27 13.99 -11.28
CA ILE A 363 -3.17 14.95 -11.41
C ILE A 363 -1.87 14.30 -11.83
N GLY A 364 -1.81 13.98 -13.11
CA GLY A 364 -0.75 14.44 -13.99
C GLY A 364 -0.85 15.90 -14.47
N CYS A 365 -1.81 16.68 -14.03
CA CYS A 365 -1.92 18.09 -14.44
C CYS A 365 -2.84 18.84 -13.48
N CYS A 366 -2.31 19.72 -12.63
CA CYS A 366 -2.89 21.04 -12.40
C CYS A 366 -2.09 21.87 -11.40
N THR A 367 -1.69 23.03 -11.84
CA THR A 367 -1.22 24.19 -11.12
C THR A 367 -2.24 24.63 -10.06
N CYS A 368 -1.86 24.57 -8.78
CA CYS A 368 -2.61 25.24 -7.73
C CYS A 368 -2.29 26.74 -7.75
N HIS A 369 -3.30 27.52 -8.08
CA HIS A 369 -3.30 28.96 -7.85
C HIS A 369 -3.38 29.21 -6.34
N SER A 370 -2.41 29.92 -5.83
CA SER A 370 -2.36 30.40 -4.46
C SER A 370 -3.24 31.65 -4.35
N ASP A 371 -4.33 31.56 -3.59
CA ASP A 371 -4.98 32.72 -3.01
C ASP A 371 -5.53 32.34 -1.63
N TYR A 372 -4.75 32.69 -0.60
CA TYR A 372 -5.31 33.10 0.70
C TYR A 372 -4.33 34.03 1.41
N PRO A 373 -4.85 35.14 2.02
CA PRO A 373 -4.09 36.19 2.65
C PRO A 373 -3.37 35.75 3.93
#